data_a8c38f33bca56366901bc23e954792d0
#
_entry.id   a8c38f33bca56366901bc23e954792d0
#
_cell.length_a   1.000
_cell.length_b   1.000
_cell.length_c   1.000
_cell.angle_alpha   90.00
_cell.angle_beta   90.00
_cell.angle_gamma   90.00
#
_symmetry.space_group_name_H-M   'P 1'
#
loop_
_entity.id
_entity.type
_entity.pdbx_description
1 polymer ?
#
loop_
_entity_poly.entity_id
_entity_poly.type
_entity_poly.pdbx_seq_one_letter_code
_entity_poly.pdbx_strand_id
1 'polypeptide(L)'
;MALHVMDEANRCLQCKVPQCQKGCPISTNIPLAIKLLKENKLDEAGKMLFENNPLTTVCSLVCNHENQCEGHCVLGRKGAPVHFSTIENYISTTYANKMTEGPKPSNGMRVAIIGSGPAGITIAIILARYGYQVTIFEGKDKIGGVLRYGIPEFRLPKSVLDDIEYRHLELKGIKVRPNTLIGSAITIEDLFRDGYKSIFVGTGVWNPNTLHIKGETFGNVHFCLL
;
A
#
# COMPACT_ATOMS: atom_id res chain seq x y z
N MET A 1 9.85 -15.64 -16.79
CA MET A 1 9.25 -15.09 -15.55
C MET A 1 7.95 -15.79 -15.15
N ALA A 2 6.99 -15.97 -16.05
CA ALA A 2 5.71 -16.66 -15.75
C ALA A 2 5.87 -18.13 -15.29
N LEU A 3 6.78 -18.90 -15.87
CA LEU A 3 7.03 -20.30 -15.47
C LEU A 3 7.44 -20.41 -13.99
N HIS A 4 8.34 -19.54 -13.55
CA HIS A 4 8.79 -19.56 -12.16
C HIS A 4 7.67 -19.21 -11.15
N VAL A 5 6.77 -18.28 -11.50
CA VAL A 5 5.62 -17.92 -10.65
C VAL A 5 4.62 -19.08 -10.53
N MET A 6 4.36 -19.79 -11.62
CA MET A 6 3.47 -20.97 -11.62
C MET A 6 4.06 -22.13 -10.87
N ASP A 7 5.37 -22.37 -10.99
CA ASP A 7 6.07 -23.41 -10.23
C ASP A 7 5.96 -23.13 -8.73
N GLU A 8 6.16 -21.88 -8.34
CA GLU A 8 6.01 -21.45 -6.94
C GLU A 8 4.56 -21.60 -6.44
N ALA A 9 3.57 -21.22 -7.26
CA ALA A 9 2.16 -21.36 -6.95
C ALA A 9 1.75 -22.85 -6.77
N ASN A 10 2.35 -23.76 -7.54
CA ASN A 10 2.09 -25.19 -7.47
C ASN A 10 2.61 -25.84 -6.18
N ARG A 11 3.57 -25.23 -5.50
CA ARG A 11 4.05 -25.71 -4.20
C ARG A 11 3.04 -25.50 -3.07
N CYS A 12 2.06 -24.61 -3.25
CA CYS A 12 1.09 -24.29 -2.21
C CYS A 12 0.16 -25.46 -1.90
N LEU A 13 0.12 -25.86 -0.62
CA LEU A 13 -0.68 -26.98 -0.12
C LEU A 13 -2.17 -26.67 0.05
N GLN A 14 -2.63 -25.45 -0.20
CA GLN A 14 -4.03 -25.03 -0.02
C GLN A 14 -4.58 -25.40 1.37
N CYS A 15 -3.86 -25.03 2.44
CA CYS A 15 -4.15 -25.41 3.81
C CYS A 15 -5.57 -25.00 4.24
N LYS A 16 -6.32 -25.90 4.92
CA LYS A 16 -7.63 -25.57 5.50
C LYS A 16 -7.57 -24.46 6.56
N VAL A 17 -6.46 -24.41 7.31
CA VAL A 17 -6.16 -23.36 8.30
C VAL A 17 -4.83 -22.70 7.91
N PRO A 18 -4.87 -21.70 6.99
CA PRO A 18 -3.66 -21.13 6.40
C PRO A 18 -2.90 -20.27 7.42
N GLN A 19 -1.74 -20.74 7.87
CA GLN A 19 -0.91 -20.00 8.81
C GLN A 19 -0.29 -18.75 8.15
N CYS A 20 0.00 -18.80 6.86
CA CYS A 20 0.45 -17.64 6.07
C CYS A 20 -0.56 -16.47 6.12
N GLN A 21 -1.87 -16.75 6.02
CA GLN A 21 -2.91 -15.74 6.17
C GLN A 21 -2.95 -15.16 7.57
N LYS A 22 -2.79 -16.01 8.60
CA LYS A 22 -2.73 -15.55 10.00
C LYS A 22 -1.50 -14.70 10.30
N GLY A 23 -0.38 -15.00 9.64
CA GLY A 23 0.85 -14.23 9.76
C GLY A 23 0.83 -12.91 8.96
N CYS A 24 -0.15 -12.69 8.10
CA CYS A 24 -0.33 -11.44 7.39
C CYS A 24 -1.09 -10.43 8.27
N PRO A 25 -0.55 -9.23 8.53
CA PRO A 25 -1.22 -8.22 9.38
C PRO A 25 -2.60 -7.79 8.91
N ILE A 26 -2.85 -7.89 7.60
CA ILE A 26 -4.15 -7.56 6.97
C ILE A 26 -4.94 -8.79 6.56
N SER A 27 -4.52 -9.98 7.01
CA SER A 27 -5.20 -11.26 6.79
C SER A 27 -5.51 -11.58 5.32
N THR A 28 -4.58 -11.25 4.40
CA THR A 28 -4.72 -11.53 2.96
C THR A 28 -5.01 -13.01 2.73
N ASN A 29 -6.05 -13.32 1.95
CA ASN A 29 -6.42 -14.70 1.64
C ASN A 29 -5.46 -15.30 0.59
N ILE A 30 -4.26 -15.62 1.05
CA ILE A 30 -3.15 -16.12 0.24
C ILE A 30 -3.51 -17.42 -0.50
N PRO A 31 -4.12 -18.44 0.14
CA PRO A 31 -4.49 -19.65 -0.58
C PRO A 31 -5.49 -19.40 -1.71
N LEU A 32 -6.45 -18.50 -1.52
CA LEU A 32 -7.40 -18.13 -2.55
C LEU A 32 -6.73 -17.42 -3.72
N ALA A 33 -5.83 -16.45 -3.44
CA ALA A 33 -5.07 -15.76 -4.49
C ALA A 33 -4.30 -16.76 -5.38
N ILE A 34 -3.59 -17.69 -4.73
CA ILE A 34 -2.82 -18.74 -5.43
C ILE A 34 -3.75 -19.69 -6.20
N LYS A 35 -4.88 -20.08 -5.64
CA LYS A 35 -5.87 -20.94 -6.31
C LYS A 35 -6.41 -20.25 -7.58
N LEU A 36 -6.84 -18.99 -7.48
CA LEU A 36 -7.34 -18.23 -8.62
C LEU A 36 -6.28 -18.07 -9.71
N LEU A 37 -5.02 -17.82 -9.35
CA LEU A 37 -3.92 -17.79 -10.30
C LEU A 37 -3.77 -19.13 -11.05
N LYS A 38 -3.80 -20.26 -10.34
CA LYS A 38 -3.71 -21.62 -10.94
C LYS A 38 -4.89 -21.94 -11.85
N GLU A 39 -6.05 -21.36 -11.59
CA GLU A 39 -7.25 -21.49 -12.42
C GLU A 39 -7.28 -20.49 -13.60
N ASN A 40 -6.18 -19.76 -13.87
CA ASN A 40 -6.09 -18.68 -14.87
C ASN A 40 -7.09 -17.52 -14.64
N LYS A 41 -7.59 -17.35 -13.43
CA LYS A 41 -8.50 -16.26 -13.03
C LYS A 41 -7.71 -15.09 -12.44
N LEU A 42 -6.77 -14.58 -13.21
CA LEU A 42 -5.82 -13.57 -12.74
C LEU A 42 -6.51 -12.25 -12.37
N ASP A 43 -7.54 -11.87 -13.11
CA ASP A 43 -8.29 -10.63 -12.84
C ASP A 43 -9.10 -10.74 -11.54
N GLU A 44 -9.68 -11.93 -11.23
CA GLU A 44 -10.34 -12.17 -9.94
C GLU A 44 -9.33 -12.16 -8.78
N ALA A 45 -8.16 -12.77 -8.97
CA ALA A 45 -7.08 -12.75 -7.97
C ALA A 45 -6.59 -11.32 -7.69
N GLY A 46 -6.34 -10.54 -8.74
CA GLY A 46 -5.90 -9.16 -8.63
C GLY A 46 -6.95 -8.26 -7.98
N LYS A 47 -8.22 -8.41 -8.36
CA LYS A 47 -9.33 -7.70 -7.73
C LYS A 47 -9.41 -8.00 -6.23
N MET A 48 -9.34 -9.27 -5.84
CA MET A 48 -9.39 -9.69 -4.45
C MET A 48 -8.22 -9.11 -3.64
N LEU A 49 -6.99 -9.15 -4.18
CA LEU A 49 -5.83 -8.54 -3.53
C LEU A 49 -5.98 -7.03 -3.39
N PHE A 50 -6.40 -6.34 -4.45
CA PHE A 50 -6.60 -4.89 -4.44
C PHE A 50 -7.74 -4.46 -3.50
N GLU A 51 -8.80 -5.23 -3.41
CA GLU A 51 -9.90 -4.96 -2.47
C GLU A 51 -9.48 -5.14 -1.02
N ASN A 52 -8.62 -6.10 -0.74
CA ASN A 52 -8.04 -6.30 0.58
C ASN A 52 -7.00 -5.22 0.91
N ASN A 53 -6.19 -4.82 -0.06
CA ASN A 53 -5.14 -3.82 0.10
C ASN A 53 -4.84 -3.10 -1.22
N PRO A 54 -5.23 -1.83 -1.37
CA PRO A 54 -4.91 -1.06 -2.57
C PRO A 54 -3.40 -0.92 -2.86
N LEU A 55 -2.54 -1.09 -1.85
CA LEU A 55 -1.08 -1.04 -1.97
C LEU A 55 -0.44 -2.43 -2.09
N THR A 56 -1.18 -3.45 -2.56
CA THR A 56 -0.68 -4.82 -2.67
C THR A 56 0.61 -4.93 -3.49
N THR A 57 0.77 -4.13 -4.55
CA THR A 57 2.03 -4.08 -5.33
C THR A 57 3.21 -3.59 -4.50
N VAL A 58 3.00 -2.57 -3.64
CA VAL A 58 4.04 -2.10 -2.71
C VAL A 58 4.35 -3.18 -1.68
N CYS A 59 3.33 -3.81 -1.10
CA CYS A 59 3.50 -4.87 -0.11
C CYS A 59 4.32 -6.03 -0.68
N SER A 60 4.08 -6.44 -1.91
CA SER A 60 4.84 -7.52 -2.57
C SER A 60 6.34 -7.24 -2.68
N LEU A 61 6.74 -5.95 -2.66
CA LEU A 61 8.15 -5.53 -2.79
C LEU A 61 8.82 -5.26 -1.45
N VAL A 62 8.08 -4.74 -0.45
CA VAL A 62 8.72 -4.17 0.75
C VAL A 62 8.27 -4.78 2.08
N CYS A 63 7.21 -5.59 2.13
CA CYS A 63 6.82 -6.28 3.37
C CYS A 63 7.95 -7.16 3.89
N ASN A 64 8.00 -7.33 5.19
CA ASN A 64 8.89 -8.31 5.84
C ASN A 64 8.26 -9.72 5.77
N HIS A 65 8.25 -10.29 4.56
CA HIS A 65 7.59 -11.57 4.27
C HIS A 65 8.12 -12.72 5.14
N GLU A 66 9.42 -12.71 5.44
CA GLU A 66 10.09 -13.73 6.25
C GLU A 66 9.56 -13.78 7.68
N ASN A 67 9.10 -12.66 8.23
CA ASN A 67 8.49 -12.58 9.55
C ASN A 67 6.96 -12.56 9.52
N GLN A 68 6.37 -12.47 8.33
CA GLN A 68 4.92 -12.39 8.13
C GLN A 68 4.41 -13.64 7.40
N CYS A 69 3.84 -13.46 6.22
CA CYS A 69 3.15 -14.53 5.50
C CYS A 69 4.07 -15.72 5.15
N GLU A 70 5.24 -15.48 4.58
CA GLU A 70 6.16 -16.54 4.18
C GLU A 70 6.75 -17.25 5.38
N GLY A 71 7.16 -16.52 6.44
CA GLY A 71 7.66 -17.09 7.67
C GLY A 71 6.65 -17.98 8.41
N HIS A 72 5.36 -17.80 8.15
CA HIS A 72 4.29 -18.64 8.68
C HIS A 72 3.86 -19.77 7.74
N CYS A 73 4.49 -19.90 6.58
CA CYS A 73 4.20 -20.99 5.65
C CYS A 73 4.62 -22.33 6.26
N VAL A 74 3.71 -23.31 6.27
CA VAL A 74 3.97 -24.64 6.85
C VAL A 74 5.11 -25.39 6.15
N LEU A 75 5.36 -25.12 4.87
CA LEU A 75 6.48 -25.69 4.14
C LEU A 75 7.84 -25.21 4.66
N GLY A 76 7.91 -23.99 5.17
CA GLY A 76 9.11 -23.42 5.78
C GLY A 76 9.66 -24.22 6.97
N ARG A 77 8.84 -25.10 7.57
CA ARG A 77 9.28 -25.96 8.69
C ARG A 77 10.23 -27.08 8.26
N LYS A 78 10.18 -27.49 7.00
CA LYS A 78 10.96 -28.61 6.44
C LYS A 78 11.79 -28.24 5.20
N GLY A 79 11.71 -27.00 4.76
CA GLY A 79 12.39 -26.51 3.57
C GLY A 79 12.09 -25.05 3.34
N ALA A 80 12.02 -24.61 2.07
CA ALA A 80 11.68 -23.24 1.71
C ALA A 80 10.17 -22.99 1.76
N PRO A 81 9.71 -21.85 2.31
CA PRO A 81 8.30 -21.46 2.22
C PRO A 81 7.87 -21.24 0.77
N VAL A 82 6.58 -21.08 0.52
CA VAL A 82 6.09 -20.54 -0.75
C VAL A 82 6.37 -19.05 -0.76
N HIS A 83 7.09 -18.57 -1.79
CA HIS A 83 7.40 -17.14 -1.95
C HIS A 83 6.18 -16.39 -2.49
N PHE A 84 5.28 -16.07 -1.57
CA PHE A 84 4.05 -15.35 -1.92
C PHE A 84 4.33 -13.96 -2.44
N SER A 85 5.36 -13.29 -1.98
CA SER A 85 5.81 -12.00 -2.48
C SER A 85 5.95 -11.97 -4.01
N THR A 86 6.57 -13.00 -4.60
CA THR A 86 6.72 -13.13 -6.05
C THR A 86 5.38 -13.34 -6.75
N ILE A 87 4.50 -14.15 -6.18
CA ILE A 87 3.16 -14.42 -6.71
C ILE A 87 2.29 -13.16 -6.61
N GLU A 88 2.29 -12.50 -5.46
CA GLU A 88 1.56 -11.26 -5.22
C GLU A 88 2.01 -10.15 -6.17
N ASN A 89 3.33 -10.00 -6.38
CA ASN A 89 3.87 -9.02 -7.32
C ASN A 89 3.37 -9.26 -8.74
N TYR A 90 3.42 -10.50 -9.21
CA TYR A 90 2.95 -10.85 -10.53
C TYR A 90 1.45 -10.57 -10.72
N ILE A 91 0.61 -10.99 -9.76
CA ILE A 91 -0.84 -10.79 -9.83
C ILE A 91 -1.17 -9.30 -9.76
N SER A 92 -0.63 -8.59 -8.78
CA SER A 92 -0.98 -7.18 -8.52
C SER A 92 -0.52 -6.25 -9.63
N THR A 93 0.71 -6.43 -10.14
CA THR A 93 1.24 -5.64 -11.26
C THR A 93 0.45 -5.89 -12.54
N THR A 94 0.13 -7.16 -12.85
CA THR A 94 -0.64 -7.48 -14.05
C THR A 94 -2.06 -6.92 -13.96
N TYR A 95 -2.69 -7.00 -12.80
CA TYR A 95 -4.02 -6.43 -12.57
C TYR A 95 -4.01 -4.91 -12.65
N ALA A 96 -3.05 -4.24 -11.99
CA ALA A 96 -2.91 -2.79 -12.03
C ALA A 96 -2.77 -2.27 -13.48
N ASN A 97 -1.98 -2.95 -14.31
CA ASN A 97 -1.80 -2.58 -15.72
C ASN A 97 -3.09 -2.65 -16.56
N LYS A 98 -4.07 -3.43 -16.13
CA LYS A 98 -5.39 -3.53 -16.79
C LYS A 98 -6.44 -2.58 -16.22
N MET A 99 -6.14 -1.90 -15.11
CA MET A 99 -7.11 -1.00 -14.48
C MET A 99 -7.35 0.24 -15.34
N THR A 100 -8.55 0.36 -15.85
CA THR A 100 -9.01 1.51 -16.65
C THR A 100 -10.27 2.15 -16.09
N GLU A 101 -10.81 1.62 -14.98
CA GLU A 101 -12.04 2.12 -14.38
C GLU A 101 -11.89 3.57 -13.90
N GLY A 102 -12.74 4.44 -14.39
CA GLY A 102 -12.86 5.82 -13.94
C GLY A 102 -13.46 5.97 -12.53
N PRO A 103 -13.74 7.22 -12.14
CA PRO A 103 -14.33 7.51 -10.83
C PRO A 103 -15.74 6.89 -10.71
N LYS A 104 -16.09 6.47 -9.51
CA LYS A 104 -17.47 6.04 -9.19
C LYS A 104 -18.39 7.25 -9.11
N PRO A 105 -19.71 7.09 -9.34
CA PRO A 105 -20.68 8.15 -9.15
C PRO A 105 -20.55 8.76 -7.75
N SER A 106 -20.55 10.10 -7.69
CA SER A 106 -20.38 10.81 -6.42
C SER A 106 -21.58 10.62 -5.50
N ASN A 107 -21.31 10.38 -4.21
CA ASN A 107 -22.33 10.39 -3.16
C ASN A 107 -22.57 11.80 -2.58
N GLY A 108 -21.96 12.84 -3.13
CA GLY A 108 -22.09 14.23 -2.70
C GLY A 108 -21.24 14.62 -1.48
N MET A 109 -20.52 13.68 -0.86
CA MET A 109 -19.74 13.97 0.34
C MET A 109 -18.26 14.16 0.00
N ARG A 110 -17.68 15.24 0.52
CA ARG A 110 -16.26 15.58 0.36
C ARG A 110 -15.47 15.16 1.61
N VAL A 111 -14.32 14.51 1.39
CA VAL A 111 -13.41 14.10 2.45
C VAL A 111 -12.02 14.66 2.16
N ALA A 112 -11.40 15.25 3.19
CA ALA A 112 -10.01 15.69 3.17
C ALA A 112 -9.11 14.62 3.80
N ILE A 113 -7.93 14.41 3.22
CA ILE A 113 -6.90 13.54 3.76
C ILE A 113 -5.63 14.37 3.91
N ILE A 114 -5.07 14.41 5.11
CA ILE A 114 -3.85 15.13 5.42
C ILE A 114 -2.70 14.14 5.46
N GLY A 115 -1.83 14.22 4.46
CA GLY A 115 -0.71 13.32 4.26
C GLY A 115 -1.00 12.21 3.23
N SER A 116 -0.08 12.05 2.29
CA SER A 116 -0.13 11.05 1.21
C SER A 116 0.81 9.88 1.43
N GLY A 117 1.09 9.54 2.68
CA GLY A 117 1.77 8.30 3.04
C GLY A 117 0.90 7.05 2.77
N PRO A 118 1.38 5.84 3.08
CA PRO A 118 0.64 4.61 2.81
C PRO A 118 -0.77 4.62 3.41
N ALA A 119 -0.96 5.16 4.59
CA ALA A 119 -2.28 5.27 5.23
C ALA A 119 -3.22 6.21 4.45
N GLY A 120 -2.73 7.42 4.08
CA GLY A 120 -3.51 8.40 3.33
C GLY A 120 -3.90 7.90 1.94
N ILE A 121 -2.97 7.28 1.20
CA ILE A 121 -3.26 6.68 -0.11
C ILE A 121 -4.30 5.57 0.01
N THR A 122 -4.14 4.67 0.97
CA THR A 122 -5.05 3.54 1.17
C THR A 122 -6.47 4.00 1.45
N ILE A 123 -6.66 4.92 2.42
CA ILE A 123 -8.00 5.40 2.76
C ILE A 123 -8.61 6.23 1.62
N ALA A 124 -7.79 7.00 0.86
CA ALA A 124 -8.26 7.74 -0.30
C ALA A 124 -8.88 6.82 -1.35
N ILE A 125 -8.17 5.74 -1.71
CA ILE A 125 -8.65 4.78 -2.70
C ILE A 125 -9.92 4.07 -2.21
N ILE A 126 -9.95 3.65 -0.94
CA ILE A 126 -11.12 2.99 -0.36
C ILE A 126 -12.33 3.93 -0.40
N LEU A 127 -12.21 5.18 0.04
CA LEU A 127 -13.30 6.14 0.04
C LEU A 127 -13.78 6.48 -1.38
N ALA A 128 -12.88 6.65 -2.34
CA ALA A 128 -13.24 6.90 -3.73
C ALA A 128 -14.07 5.75 -4.34
N ARG A 129 -13.81 4.50 -3.94
CA ARG A 129 -14.60 3.33 -4.35
C ARG A 129 -16.05 3.37 -3.82
N TYR A 130 -16.30 4.10 -2.74
CA TYR A 130 -17.66 4.36 -2.21
C TYR A 130 -18.27 5.67 -2.70
N GLY A 131 -17.65 6.31 -3.69
CA GLY A 131 -18.18 7.52 -4.32
C GLY A 131 -17.91 8.82 -3.56
N TYR A 132 -17.06 8.81 -2.54
CA TYR A 132 -16.65 10.05 -1.87
C TYR A 132 -15.75 10.89 -2.77
N GLN A 133 -15.91 12.20 -2.69
CA GLN A 133 -15.01 13.15 -3.35
C GLN A 133 -13.80 13.40 -2.46
N VAL A 134 -12.69 12.76 -2.78
CA VAL A 134 -11.50 12.77 -1.94
C VAL A 134 -10.49 13.80 -2.43
N THR A 135 -9.93 14.56 -1.49
CA THR A 135 -8.77 15.44 -1.74
C THR A 135 -7.69 15.12 -0.73
N ILE A 136 -6.49 14.81 -1.22
CA ILE A 136 -5.29 14.60 -0.41
C ILE A 136 -4.50 15.91 -0.37
N PHE A 137 -4.15 16.36 0.83
CA PHE A 137 -3.25 17.49 1.08
C PHE A 137 -1.90 16.93 1.51
N GLU A 138 -0.87 17.23 0.73
CA GLU A 138 0.48 16.70 0.95
C GLU A 138 1.49 17.86 1.11
N GLY A 139 2.28 17.83 2.18
CA GLY A 139 3.28 18.84 2.45
C GLY A 139 4.51 18.78 1.54
N LYS A 140 4.77 17.63 0.91
CA LYS A 140 5.86 17.43 -0.05
C LYS A 140 5.38 17.66 -1.49
N ASP A 141 6.32 17.67 -2.41
CA ASP A 141 6.08 17.85 -3.85
C ASP A 141 5.45 16.63 -4.53
N LYS A 142 5.62 15.44 -3.95
CA LYS A 142 5.14 14.16 -4.48
C LYS A 142 4.47 13.33 -3.38
N ILE A 143 3.57 12.45 -3.81
CA ILE A 143 2.92 11.48 -2.93
C ILE A 143 3.89 10.39 -2.48
N GLY A 144 3.50 9.65 -1.43
CA GLY A 144 4.13 8.41 -1.01
C GLY A 144 4.68 8.44 0.42
N GLY A 145 4.93 9.62 1.00
CA GLY A 145 5.48 9.70 2.36
C GLY A 145 6.74 8.84 2.52
N VAL A 146 6.79 7.98 3.54
CA VAL A 146 7.93 7.08 3.78
C VAL A 146 8.25 6.15 2.60
N LEU A 147 7.28 5.78 1.80
CA LEU A 147 7.50 4.95 0.61
C LEU A 147 8.39 5.65 -0.42
N ARG A 148 8.25 6.97 -0.57
CA ARG A 148 9.05 7.76 -1.51
C ARG A 148 10.31 8.32 -0.88
N TYR A 149 10.20 8.86 0.33
CA TYR A 149 11.27 9.64 0.95
C TYR A 149 12.08 8.85 1.98
N GLY A 150 11.60 7.66 2.40
CA GLY A 150 12.28 6.82 3.38
C GLY A 150 12.83 5.52 2.79
N ILE A 151 12.05 4.80 1.95
CA ILE A 151 12.51 3.53 1.37
C ILE A 151 13.45 3.78 0.19
N PRO A 152 14.65 3.18 0.16
CA PRO A 152 15.60 3.32 -0.93
C PRO A 152 15.02 2.84 -2.28
N GLU A 153 15.43 3.49 -3.38
CA GLU A 153 14.92 3.22 -4.72
C GLU A 153 15.19 1.78 -5.20
N PHE A 154 16.33 1.22 -4.83
CA PHE A 154 16.67 -0.16 -5.20
C PHE A 154 15.72 -1.19 -4.56
N ARG A 155 15.01 -0.82 -3.48
CA ARG A 155 14.03 -1.67 -2.81
C ARG A 155 12.60 -1.38 -3.25
N LEU A 156 12.26 -0.12 -3.44
CA LEU A 156 10.96 0.33 -3.95
C LEU A 156 11.19 1.36 -5.06
N PRO A 157 11.17 0.95 -6.34
CA PRO A 157 11.28 1.87 -7.45
C PRO A 157 10.23 2.97 -7.39
N LYS A 158 10.63 4.22 -7.57
CA LYS A 158 9.72 5.37 -7.48
C LYS A 158 8.67 5.35 -8.60
N SER A 159 8.96 4.70 -9.73
CA SER A 159 8.00 4.44 -10.80
C SER A 159 6.75 3.68 -10.34
N VAL A 160 6.87 2.81 -9.33
CA VAL A 160 5.70 2.11 -8.73
C VAL A 160 4.76 3.13 -8.07
N LEU A 161 5.31 4.14 -7.42
CA LEU A 161 4.52 5.20 -6.78
C LEU A 161 3.92 6.16 -7.80
N ASP A 162 4.64 6.47 -8.88
CA ASP A 162 4.12 7.28 -9.98
C ASP A 162 2.97 6.56 -10.71
N ASP A 163 3.06 5.23 -10.86
CA ASP A 163 1.98 4.42 -11.41
C ASP A 163 0.75 4.37 -10.47
N ILE A 164 0.96 4.31 -9.15
CA ILE A 164 -0.12 4.42 -8.16
C ILE A 164 -0.78 5.80 -8.23
N GLU A 165 0.00 6.89 -8.33
CA GLU A 165 -0.53 8.24 -8.47
C GLU A 165 -1.45 8.34 -9.68
N TYR A 166 -0.99 7.89 -10.84
CA TYR A 166 -1.78 7.91 -12.06
C TYR A 166 -3.00 6.97 -12.01
N ARG A 167 -2.80 5.66 -11.77
CA ARG A 167 -3.85 4.65 -11.91
C ARG A 167 -4.84 4.63 -10.76
N HIS A 168 -4.34 4.83 -9.54
CA HIS A 168 -5.17 4.66 -8.34
C HIS A 168 -5.69 5.98 -7.78
N LEU A 169 -5.05 7.11 -8.08
CA LEU A 169 -5.53 8.41 -7.63
C LEU A 169 -6.15 9.21 -8.78
N GLU A 170 -5.41 9.57 -9.81
CA GLU A 170 -5.91 10.44 -10.88
C GLU A 170 -7.07 9.81 -11.66
N LEU A 171 -6.91 8.55 -12.14
CA LEU A 171 -7.99 7.86 -12.87
C LEU A 171 -9.24 7.65 -12.01
N LYS A 172 -9.12 7.58 -10.68
CA LYS A 172 -10.27 7.46 -9.75
C LYS A 172 -10.86 8.80 -9.34
N GLY A 173 -10.34 9.93 -9.87
CA GLY A 173 -10.82 11.26 -9.57
C GLY A 173 -10.44 11.79 -8.18
N ILE A 174 -9.45 11.18 -7.54
CA ILE A 174 -8.89 11.66 -6.29
C ILE A 174 -7.99 12.85 -6.60
N LYS A 175 -8.25 13.98 -5.95
CA LYS A 175 -7.44 15.19 -6.11
C LYS A 175 -6.26 15.16 -5.17
N VAL A 176 -5.06 15.46 -5.67
CA VAL A 176 -3.86 15.65 -4.85
C VAL A 176 -3.48 17.13 -4.88
N ARG A 177 -3.24 17.69 -3.71
CA ARG A 177 -2.70 19.05 -3.52
C ARG A 177 -1.31 18.94 -2.87
N PRO A 178 -0.25 18.87 -3.67
CA PRO A 178 1.11 18.85 -3.15
C PRO A 178 1.52 20.23 -2.61
N ASN A 179 2.64 20.30 -1.90
CA ASN A 179 3.18 21.50 -1.30
C ASN A 179 2.16 22.27 -0.43
N THR A 180 1.25 21.54 0.21
CA THR A 180 0.18 22.12 1.03
C THR A 180 0.29 21.63 2.45
N LEU A 181 0.72 22.54 3.33
CA LEU A 181 0.87 22.26 4.76
C LEU A 181 -0.40 22.66 5.52
N ILE A 182 -1.02 21.68 6.16
CA ILE A 182 -2.17 21.91 7.04
C ILE A 182 -1.69 22.23 8.45
N GLY A 183 -2.27 23.27 9.03
CA GLY A 183 -1.95 23.81 10.34
C GLY A 183 -1.48 25.26 10.26
N SER A 184 -0.45 25.56 9.50
CA SER A 184 0.11 26.92 9.40
C SER A 184 -0.53 27.76 8.29
N ALA A 185 -0.82 27.17 7.12
CA ALA A 185 -1.36 27.89 5.97
C ALA A 185 -2.86 27.68 5.81
N ILE A 186 -3.33 26.48 6.04
CA ILE A 186 -4.75 26.08 6.00
C ILE A 186 -5.03 25.36 7.30
N THR A 187 -6.02 25.79 8.04
CA THR A 187 -6.41 25.14 9.29
C THR A 187 -7.43 24.02 9.05
N ILE A 188 -7.67 23.19 10.06
CA ILE A 188 -8.71 22.15 10.02
C ILE A 188 -10.09 22.79 9.90
N GLU A 189 -10.31 23.92 10.58
CA GLU A 189 -11.52 24.70 10.51
C GLU A 189 -11.80 25.24 9.11
N ASP A 190 -10.73 25.67 8.39
CA ASP A 190 -10.84 26.08 6.99
C ASP A 190 -11.32 24.94 6.11
N LEU A 191 -10.83 23.73 6.32
CA LEU A 191 -11.27 22.56 5.56
C LEU A 191 -12.76 22.27 5.80
N PHE A 192 -13.24 22.35 7.03
CA PHE A 192 -14.67 22.20 7.31
C PHE A 192 -15.51 23.32 6.69
N ARG A 193 -15.04 24.57 6.77
CA ARG A 193 -15.69 25.73 6.11
C ARG A 193 -15.74 25.54 4.59
N ASP A 194 -14.71 24.95 3.99
CA ASP A 194 -14.67 24.63 2.56
C ASP A 194 -15.60 23.46 2.17
N GLY A 195 -16.34 22.90 3.12
CA GLY A 195 -17.38 21.89 2.91
C GLY A 195 -16.90 20.45 2.97
N TYR A 196 -15.69 20.18 3.44
CA TYR A 196 -15.29 18.81 3.76
C TYR A 196 -16.11 18.30 4.97
N LYS A 197 -16.64 17.09 4.87
CA LYS A 197 -17.50 16.49 5.90
C LYS A 197 -16.72 15.68 6.92
N SER A 198 -15.55 15.20 6.53
CA SER A 198 -14.65 14.44 7.39
C SER A 198 -13.22 14.72 6.98
N ILE A 199 -12.31 14.57 7.94
CA ILE A 199 -10.87 14.77 7.73
C ILE A 199 -10.15 13.56 8.32
N PHE A 200 -9.32 12.91 7.50
CA PHE A 200 -8.39 11.88 7.95
C PHE A 200 -7.00 12.49 8.11
N VAL A 201 -6.39 12.29 9.29
CA VAL A 201 -5.04 12.78 9.59
C VAL A 201 -4.07 11.61 9.56
N GLY A 202 -3.21 11.60 8.52
CA GLY A 202 -2.21 10.55 8.29
C GLY A 202 -0.83 11.13 8.02
N THR A 203 -0.38 12.06 8.88
CA THR A 203 0.87 12.82 8.69
C THR A 203 2.15 12.01 8.91
N GLY A 204 2.05 10.79 9.39
CA GLY A 204 3.21 9.93 9.67
C GLY A 204 3.85 10.16 11.03
N VAL A 205 5.01 9.56 11.24
CA VAL A 205 5.79 9.61 12.48
C VAL A 205 6.99 10.52 12.25
N TRP A 206 7.10 11.55 13.07
CA TRP A 206 8.13 12.61 12.93
C TRP A 206 9.22 12.54 13.99
N ASN A 207 8.96 11.88 15.13
CA ASN A 207 9.93 11.74 16.20
C ASN A 207 10.60 10.36 16.11
N PRO A 208 11.88 10.27 15.77
CA PRO A 208 12.61 9.02 15.77
C PRO A 208 12.80 8.49 17.19
N ASN A 209 12.85 7.17 17.33
CA ASN A 209 13.31 6.57 18.57
C ASN A 209 14.82 6.75 18.70
N THR A 210 15.28 7.08 19.91
CA THR A 210 16.69 7.21 20.23
C THR A 210 17.24 5.85 20.72
N LEU A 211 18.51 5.59 20.42
CA LEU A 211 19.22 4.40 20.90
C LEU A 211 19.85 4.61 22.27
N HIS A 212 19.90 5.86 22.75
CA HIS A 212 20.55 6.29 24.00
C HIS A 212 22.05 5.89 24.08
N ILE A 213 22.75 5.96 22.96
CA ILE A 213 24.18 5.68 22.86
C ILE A 213 25.01 6.95 22.73
N LYS A 214 26.27 6.88 23.19
CA LYS A 214 27.19 8.00 23.07
C LYS A 214 27.46 8.33 21.59
N GLY A 215 27.33 9.61 21.24
CA GLY A 215 27.59 10.10 19.88
C GLY A 215 26.34 10.18 19.00
N GLU A 216 25.18 9.74 19.48
CA GLU A 216 23.91 9.78 18.73
C GLU A 216 23.52 11.19 18.27
N THR A 217 23.95 12.21 19.00
CA THR A 217 23.66 13.62 18.69
C THR A 217 24.84 14.36 18.03
N PHE A 218 25.90 13.65 17.60
CA PHE A 218 27.03 14.29 16.94
C PHE A 218 26.65 14.75 15.53
N GLY A 219 27.32 15.79 15.05
CA GLY A 219 27.19 16.26 13.67
C GLY A 219 27.41 15.11 12.68
N ASN A 220 26.63 15.10 11.61
CA ASN A 220 26.57 14.02 10.58
C ASN A 220 26.03 12.67 11.06
N VAL A 221 25.47 12.59 12.27
CA VAL A 221 24.67 11.44 12.71
C VAL A 221 23.20 11.78 12.53
N HIS A 222 22.48 10.97 11.78
CA HIS A 222 21.08 11.19 11.45
C HIS A 222 20.22 10.06 11.96
N PHE A 223 19.07 10.41 12.54
CA PHE A 223 18.07 9.42 12.91
C PHE A 223 17.39 8.87 11.66
N CYS A 224 17.26 7.56 11.59
CA CYS A 224 16.44 6.94 10.58
C CYS A 224 14.99 6.92 11.06
N LEU A 225 14.08 7.46 10.25
CA LEU A 225 12.64 7.31 10.47
C LEU A 225 12.23 5.94 9.94
N LEU A 226 12.00 5.00 10.83
CA LEU A 226 11.52 3.65 10.53
C LEU A 226 10.00 3.60 10.52
#